data_e5654deacc4d78fdf8e61e7751de38cf
#
_entry.id   e5654deacc4d78fdf8e61e7751de38cf
#
_cell.length_a   1.000
_cell.length_b   1.000
_cell.length_c   1.000
_cell.angle_alpha   90.00
_cell.angle_beta   90.00
_cell.angle_gamma   90.00
#
_symmetry.space_group_name_H-M   'P 1'
#
loop_
_entity.id
_entity.type
_entity.pdbx_description
1 polymer ?
#
loop_
_entity_poly.entity_id
_entity_poly.type
_entity_poly.pdbx_seq_one_letter_code
_entity_poly.pdbx_strand_id
1 'polypeptide(L)'
;MAMRIWHQSFTVLQDLPAYDDALKAHFKKVARPDTEIVMHGMAEGTYPTNYPGTDICFDVIQRLHGPQFLMAGIAAEEAGFDAYAISSIPDIMLRETRASLNIPVVGYGESAMLFACTLGEKFGILNFIEGMNGQLADNAVRYGLASRFVAARQVGFTFADVLQGYSNPAELIERFKVSARKMIADGADVIIPGEAPLCVLLANNGINRVDDTPVMDSLAAWVKMAESLVDLRRTSGLSPSRRGYFQGMPPRARLKELLAFYGQTRLAPKAKRGT
;
A
#
# COMPACT_ATOMS: atom_id res chain seq x y z
N MET A 1 0.70 -12.96 21.85
CA MET A 1 -0.22 -13.73 20.99
C MET A 1 0.18 -13.44 19.54
N ALA A 2 0.25 -14.48 18.71
CA ALA A 2 0.53 -14.31 17.30
C ALA A 2 -0.42 -13.26 16.67
N MET A 3 0.09 -12.52 15.71
CA MET A 3 -0.66 -11.49 14.98
C MET A 3 -0.80 -11.92 13.53
N ARG A 4 -2.01 -11.79 12.98
CA ARG A 4 -2.29 -12.09 11.57
C ARG A 4 -2.71 -10.85 10.83
N ILE A 5 -1.94 -10.46 9.82
CA ILE A 5 -2.20 -9.30 8.96
C ILE A 5 -2.60 -9.78 7.56
N TRP A 6 -3.75 -9.33 7.08
CA TRP A 6 -4.16 -9.51 5.70
C TRP A 6 -3.45 -8.48 4.83
N HIS A 7 -2.52 -8.91 3.99
CA HIS A 7 -1.93 -8.09 2.94
C HIS A 7 -2.88 -8.03 1.74
N GLN A 8 -3.19 -6.84 1.25
CA GLN A 8 -4.00 -6.64 0.04
C GLN A 8 -3.21 -5.86 -1.00
N SER A 9 -2.72 -6.55 -2.04
CA SER A 9 -2.10 -5.92 -3.21
C SER A 9 -3.15 -5.37 -4.18
N PHE A 10 -2.75 -4.39 -4.98
CA PHE A 10 -3.50 -3.96 -6.16
C PHE A 10 -3.13 -4.77 -7.42
N THR A 11 -2.20 -5.72 -7.31
CA THR A 11 -1.84 -6.64 -8.39
C THR A 11 -2.58 -7.96 -8.24
N VAL A 12 -2.73 -8.69 -9.34
CA VAL A 12 -3.00 -10.14 -9.32
C VAL A 12 -1.65 -10.81 -9.04
N LEU A 13 -1.41 -11.24 -7.80
CA LEU A 13 -0.08 -11.73 -7.37
C LEU A 13 0.38 -12.96 -8.15
N GLN A 14 -0.56 -13.81 -8.58
CA GLN A 14 -0.28 -15.02 -9.36
C GLN A 14 0.38 -14.70 -10.71
N ASP A 15 0.12 -13.50 -11.26
CA ASP A 15 0.70 -13.06 -12.53
C ASP A 15 2.12 -12.51 -12.38
N LEU A 16 2.61 -12.34 -11.12
CA LEU A 16 3.86 -11.67 -10.78
C LEU A 16 4.69 -12.47 -9.76
N PRO A 17 5.09 -13.73 -10.05
CA PRO A 17 5.72 -14.61 -9.05
C PRO A 17 7.03 -14.03 -8.48
N ALA A 18 7.88 -13.42 -9.29
CA ALA A 18 9.13 -12.81 -8.80
C ALA A 18 8.88 -11.66 -7.80
N TYR A 19 7.84 -10.86 -8.03
CA TYR A 19 7.42 -9.81 -7.11
C TYR A 19 6.81 -10.39 -5.83
N ASP A 20 5.93 -11.39 -5.93
CA ASP A 20 5.31 -12.06 -4.78
C ASP A 20 6.36 -12.70 -3.88
N ASP A 21 7.35 -13.38 -4.46
CA ASP A 21 8.46 -13.98 -3.70
C ASP A 21 9.35 -12.91 -3.04
N ALA A 22 9.64 -11.80 -3.75
CA ALA A 22 10.39 -10.69 -3.19
C ALA A 22 9.67 -10.04 -2.00
N LEU A 23 8.34 -9.86 -2.09
CA LEU A 23 7.52 -9.36 -0.98
C LEU A 23 7.55 -10.29 0.22
N LYS A 24 7.34 -11.60 0.02
CA LYS A 24 7.36 -12.60 1.11
C LYS A 24 8.70 -12.62 1.84
N ALA A 25 9.80 -12.60 1.07
CA ALA A 25 11.15 -12.55 1.65
C ALA A 25 11.37 -11.27 2.47
N HIS A 26 10.94 -10.12 1.94
CA HIS A 26 11.04 -8.84 2.62
C HIS A 26 10.19 -8.79 3.90
N PHE A 27 8.94 -9.23 3.84
CA PHE A 27 8.06 -9.27 5.02
C PHE A 27 8.59 -10.17 6.12
N LYS A 28 9.17 -11.33 5.76
CA LYS A 28 9.85 -12.21 6.72
C LYS A 28 11.01 -11.51 7.44
N LYS A 29 11.70 -10.58 6.76
CA LYS A 29 12.82 -9.82 7.33
C LYS A 29 12.33 -8.69 8.26
N VAL A 30 11.24 -8.00 7.90
CA VAL A 30 10.84 -6.76 8.59
C VAL A 30 9.73 -6.96 9.62
N ALA A 31 8.89 -7.98 9.49
CA ALA A 31 7.86 -8.30 10.47
C ALA A 31 8.47 -8.86 11.77
N ARG A 32 7.74 -8.73 12.88
CA ARG A 32 8.12 -9.41 14.12
C ARG A 32 8.00 -10.94 13.96
N PRO A 33 8.74 -11.73 14.76
CA PRO A 33 8.68 -13.19 14.67
C PRO A 33 7.30 -13.81 14.90
N ASP A 34 6.42 -13.10 15.65
CA ASP A 34 5.06 -13.53 15.95
C ASP A 34 3.99 -12.87 15.04
N THR A 35 4.40 -12.17 13.97
CA THR A 35 3.52 -11.57 12.98
C THR A 35 3.51 -12.40 11.69
N GLU A 36 2.35 -12.93 11.35
CA GLU A 36 2.08 -13.61 10.07
C GLU A 36 1.43 -12.60 9.08
N ILE A 37 2.04 -12.40 7.92
CA ILE A 37 1.47 -11.61 6.82
C ILE A 37 0.97 -12.57 5.76
N VAL A 38 -0.35 -12.62 5.57
CA VAL A 38 -0.99 -13.51 4.60
C VAL A 38 -1.25 -12.76 3.31
N MET A 39 -0.65 -13.23 2.22
CA MET A 39 -0.62 -12.55 0.93
C MET A 39 -1.93 -12.70 0.17
N HIS A 40 -2.52 -11.58 -0.19
CA HIS A 40 -3.71 -11.49 -1.07
C HIS A 40 -3.51 -10.40 -2.10
N GLY A 41 -4.13 -10.56 -3.25
CA GLY A 41 -4.15 -9.58 -4.34
C GLY A 41 -5.54 -9.44 -4.93
N MET A 42 -5.62 -8.77 -6.07
CA MET A 42 -6.84 -8.70 -6.86
C MET A 42 -7.21 -10.08 -7.41
N ALA A 43 -8.49 -10.28 -7.73
CA ALA A 43 -8.98 -11.51 -8.32
C ALA A 43 -8.35 -11.74 -9.71
N GLU A 44 -8.11 -13.01 -10.03
CA GLU A 44 -7.67 -13.41 -11.37
C GLU A 44 -8.61 -12.84 -12.44
N GLY A 45 -8.04 -12.36 -13.55
CA GLY A 45 -8.79 -11.74 -14.64
C GLY A 45 -9.25 -10.30 -14.38
N THR A 46 -8.81 -9.66 -13.28
CA THR A 46 -9.12 -8.25 -13.02
C THR A 46 -8.55 -7.34 -14.10
N TYR A 47 -7.34 -7.62 -14.60
CA TYR A 47 -6.63 -6.81 -15.58
C TYR A 47 -6.47 -7.54 -16.90
N PRO A 48 -6.43 -6.83 -18.05
CA PRO A 48 -6.14 -7.43 -19.35
C PRO A 48 -4.68 -7.88 -19.48
N THR A 49 -3.77 -7.38 -18.65
CA THR A 49 -2.35 -7.73 -18.59
C THR A 49 -1.90 -7.89 -17.13
N ASN A 50 -0.64 -8.25 -16.90
CA ASN A 50 -0.07 -8.29 -15.55
C ASN A 50 0.25 -6.90 -14.97
N TYR A 51 -0.01 -5.81 -15.71
CA TYR A 51 0.29 -4.43 -15.29
C TYR A 51 -0.97 -3.67 -14.90
N PRO A 52 -1.27 -3.53 -13.61
CA PRO A 52 -2.45 -2.79 -13.16
C PRO A 52 -2.40 -1.29 -13.49
N GLY A 53 -1.22 -0.72 -13.77
CA GLY A 53 -1.07 0.70 -14.08
C GLY A 53 -1.85 1.19 -15.29
N THR A 54 -2.18 0.31 -16.24
CA THR A 54 -3.05 0.64 -17.38
C THR A 54 -4.45 1.04 -16.98
N ASP A 55 -4.93 0.54 -15.87
CA ASP A 55 -6.26 0.82 -15.33
C ASP A 55 -6.20 1.91 -14.25
N ILE A 56 -5.28 1.74 -13.30
CA ILE A 56 -5.24 2.60 -12.10
C ILE A 56 -4.70 4.01 -12.37
N CYS A 57 -4.17 4.28 -13.55
CA CYS A 57 -3.87 5.64 -14.01
C CYS A 57 -5.13 6.50 -14.26
N PHE A 58 -6.32 5.89 -14.34
CA PHE A 58 -7.60 6.58 -14.48
C PHE A 58 -8.40 6.50 -13.17
N ASP A 59 -8.75 7.64 -12.59
CA ASP A 59 -9.50 7.72 -11.32
C ASP A 59 -10.81 6.92 -11.36
N VAL A 60 -11.57 7.03 -12.44
CA VAL A 60 -12.84 6.30 -12.58
C VAL A 60 -12.64 4.78 -12.59
N ILE A 61 -11.62 4.28 -13.28
CA ILE A 61 -11.35 2.84 -13.35
C ILE A 61 -10.81 2.34 -12.01
N GLN A 62 -9.91 3.10 -11.40
CA GLN A 62 -9.41 2.81 -10.06
C GLN A 62 -10.55 2.67 -9.04
N ARG A 63 -11.56 3.57 -9.09
CA ARG A 63 -12.74 3.50 -8.21
C ARG A 63 -13.62 2.28 -8.48
N LEU A 64 -13.72 1.82 -9.73
CA LEU A 64 -14.46 0.60 -10.07
C LEU A 64 -13.80 -0.66 -9.50
N HIS A 65 -12.48 -0.65 -9.30
CA HIS A 65 -11.78 -1.72 -8.58
C HIS A 65 -11.96 -1.65 -7.05
N GLY A 66 -12.37 -0.50 -6.52
CA GLY A 66 -12.52 -0.25 -5.09
C GLY A 66 -13.33 -1.29 -4.31
N PRO A 67 -14.48 -1.78 -4.82
CA PRO A 67 -15.27 -2.82 -4.16
C PRO A 67 -14.49 -4.09 -3.80
N GLN A 68 -13.48 -4.51 -4.58
CA GLN A 68 -12.64 -5.66 -4.23
C GLN A 68 -11.87 -5.42 -2.91
N PHE A 69 -11.34 -4.22 -2.70
CA PHE A 69 -10.66 -3.86 -1.45
C PHE A 69 -11.60 -3.88 -0.25
N LEU A 70 -12.79 -3.32 -0.40
CA LEU A 70 -13.79 -3.32 0.68
C LEU A 70 -14.23 -4.74 1.04
N MET A 71 -14.51 -5.57 0.04
CA MET A 71 -14.91 -6.96 0.26
C MET A 71 -13.78 -7.80 0.86
N ALA A 72 -12.54 -7.60 0.41
CA ALA A 72 -11.38 -8.26 0.99
C ALA A 72 -11.18 -7.87 2.47
N GLY A 73 -11.37 -6.59 2.81
CA GLY A 73 -11.35 -6.13 4.19
C GLY A 73 -12.43 -6.77 5.06
N ILE A 74 -13.66 -6.88 4.55
CA ILE A 74 -14.76 -7.56 5.23
C ILE A 74 -14.42 -9.05 5.44
N ALA A 75 -13.87 -9.72 4.42
CA ALA A 75 -13.46 -11.11 4.51
C ALA A 75 -12.30 -11.31 5.51
N ALA A 76 -11.34 -10.38 5.56
CA ALA A 76 -10.25 -10.40 6.54
C ALA A 76 -10.78 -10.34 7.99
N GLU A 77 -11.70 -9.42 8.27
CA GLU A 77 -12.31 -9.32 9.60
C GLU A 77 -13.11 -10.59 9.97
N GLU A 78 -13.90 -11.12 9.04
CA GLU A 78 -14.70 -12.35 9.24
C GLU A 78 -13.84 -13.60 9.40
N ALA A 79 -12.64 -13.63 8.80
CA ALA A 79 -11.65 -14.70 8.96
C ALA A 79 -10.78 -14.56 10.22
N GLY A 80 -11.02 -13.53 11.05
CA GLY A 80 -10.33 -13.31 12.31
C GLY A 80 -8.90 -12.78 12.19
N PHE A 81 -8.61 -12.01 11.14
CA PHE A 81 -7.36 -11.27 11.05
C PHE A 81 -7.34 -10.11 12.03
N ASP A 82 -6.15 -9.78 12.52
CA ASP A 82 -5.94 -8.69 13.47
C ASP A 82 -5.89 -7.31 12.79
N ALA A 83 -5.43 -7.26 11.55
CA ALA A 83 -5.42 -6.05 10.73
C ALA A 83 -5.66 -6.37 9.25
N TYR A 84 -6.23 -5.40 8.54
CA TYR A 84 -6.32 -5.36 7.08
C TYR A 84 -5.40 -4.27 6.55
N ALA A 85 -4.50 -4.61 5.65
CA ALA A 85 -3.41 -3.74 5.26
C ALA A 85 -3.30 -3.64 3.72
N ILE A 86 -3.60 -2.43 3.20
CA ILE A 86 -3.63 -2.11 1.77
C ILE A 86 -2.21 -1.77 1.32
N SER A 87 -1.63 -2.61 0.45
CA SER A 87 -0.27 -2.45 -0.08
C SER A 87 -0.29 -1.77 -1.46
N SER A 88 -0.78 -0.54 -1.49
CA SER A 88 -0.89 0.25 -2.72
C SER A 88 -0.74 1.74 -2.40
N ILE A 89 0.15 2.45 -3.12
CA ILE A 89 0.46 3.86 -2.85
C ILE A 89 -0.75 4.81 -2.95
N PRO A 90 -1.75 4.62 -3.85
CA PRO A 90 -2.92 5.47 -3.90
C PRO A 90 -3.86 5.30 -2.71
N ASP A 91 -3.65 4.30 -1.84
CA ASP A 91 -4.50 4.03 -0.68
C ASP A 91 -5.99 3.93 -1.03
N ILE A 92 -6.27 3.20 -2.10
CA ILE A 92 -7.63 3.05 -2.60
C ILE A 92 -8.56 2.49 -1.53
N MET A 93 -9.75 3.09 -1.40
CA MET A 93 -10.78 2.68 -0.43
C MET A 93 -10.30 2.62 1.04
N LEU A 94 -9.16 3.24 1.37
CA LEU A 94 -8.64 3.24 2.75
C LEU A 94 -9.65 3.80 3.75
N ARG A 95 -10.25 4.96 3.44
CA ARG A 95 -11.22 5.63 4.31
C ARG A 95 -12.50 4.82 4.45
N GLU A 96 -13.03 4.35 3.34
CA GLU A 96 -14.29 3.59 3.26
C GLU A 96 -14.15 2.23 3.96
N THR A 97 -13.03 1.56 3.77
CA THR A 97 -12.73 0.29 4.45
C THR A 97 -12.53 0.50 5.95
N ARG A 98 -11.79 1.55 6.34
CA ARG A 98 -11.60 1.92 7.76
C ARG A 98 -12.92 2.24 8.46
N ALA A 99 -13.87 2.90 7.76
CA ALA A 99 -15.21 3.15 8.27
C ALA A 99 -16.10 1.88 8.35
N SER A 100 -15.72 0.81 7.66
CA SER A 100 -16.52 -0.43 7.55
C SER A 100 -16.02 -1.57 8.44
N LEU A 101 -14.82 -1.49 9.02
CA LEU A 101 -14.19 -2.56 9.80
C LEU A 101 -13.94 -2.14 11.24
N ASN A 102 -13.93 -3.11 12.16
CA ASN A 102 -13.52 -2.91 13.55
C ASN A 102 -12.03 -3.21 13.78
N ILE A 103 -11.40 -3.99 12.89
CA ILE A 103 -9.95 -4.21 12.93
C ILE A 103 -9.20 -2.99 12.37
N PRO A 104 -7.93 -2.74 12.76
CA PRO A 104 -7.10 -1.74 12.13
C PRO A 104 -7.02 -1.89 10.60
N VAL A 105 -7.14 -0.77 9.89
CA VAL A 105 -6.97 -0.70 8.44
C VAL A 105 -5.81 0.24 8.13
N VAL A 106 -4.79 -0.27 7.45
CA VAL A 106 -3.54 0.42 7.20
C VAL A 106 -3.34 0.66 5.71
N GLY A 107 -3.04 1.89 5.33
CA GLY A 107 -2.67 2.28 3.98
C GLY A 107 -1.15 2.35 3.81
N TYR A 108 -0.64 1.92 2.66
CA TYR A 108 0.77 1.98 2.33
C TYR A 108 1.25 3.43 2.17
N GLY A 109 0.53 4.24 1.39
CA GLY A 109 0.86 5.64 1.14
C GLY A 109 0.80 6.48 2.41
N GLU A 110 -0.29 6.36 3.19
CA GLU A 110 -0.44 7.03 4.48
C GLU A 110 0.71 6.69 5.43
N SER A 111 1.03 5.40 5.57
CA SER A 111 2.12 4.95 6.45
C SER A 111 3.47 5.50 6.02
N ALA A 112 3.79 5.42 4.72
CA ALA A 112 5.04 5.94 4.18
C ALA A 112 5.19 7.44 4.44
N MET A 113 4.15 8.25 4.16
CA MET A 113 4.17 9.70 4.35
C MET A 113 4.30 10.08 5.83
N LEU A 114 3.58 9.39 6.74
CA LEU A 114 3.65 9.66 8.18
C LEU A 114 5.04 9.32 8.75
N PHE A 115 5.62 8.17 8.38
CA PHE A 115 6.97 7.81 8.81
C PHE A 115 8.04 8.73 8.19
N ALA A 116 7.89 9.15 6.94
CA ALA A 116 8.80 10.10 6.31
C ALA A 116 8.92 11.40 7.11
N CYS A 117 7.81 11.88 7.69
CA CYS A 117 7.80 13.07 8.56
C CYS A 117 8.59 12.90 9.87
N THR A 118 9.00 11.70 10.24
CA THR A 118 9.89 11.44 11.38
C THR A 118 11.36 11.39 11.00
N LEU A 119 11.67 11.32 9.70
CA LEU A 119 13.02 11.19 9.16
C LEU A 119 13.55 12.50 8.55
N GLY A 120 12.65 13.41 8.15
CA GLY A 120 13.02 14.69 7.55
C GLY A 120 11.88 15.70 7.62
N GLU A 121 12.21 16.94 7.20
CA GLU A 121 11.24 18.06 7.15
C GLU A 121 10.26 17.90 6.01
N LYS A 122 10.73 17.45 4.83
CA LYS A 122 9.95 17.34 3.60
C LYS A 122 10.22 16.04 2.86
N PHE A 123 9.18 15.48 2.28
CA PHE A 123 9.32 14.28 1.47
C PHE A 123 8.88 14.49 0.02
N GLY A 124 9.51 13.73 -0.88
CA GLY A 124 9.10 13.60 -2.27
C GLY A 124 8.76 12.14 -2.62
N ILE A 125 7.83 11.94 -3.54
CA ILE A 125 7.41 10.61 -3.99
C ILE A 125 7.89 10.41 -5.42
N LEU A 126 8.57 9.29 -5.67
CA LEU A 126 9.00 8.86 -6.99
C LEU A 126 8.20 7.64 -7.41
N ASN A 127 7.44 7.74 -8.49
CA ASN A 127 6.55 6.68 -8.98
C ASN A 127 6.79 6.39 -10.47
N PHE A 128 6.35 5.23 -10.96
CA PHE A 128 6.44 4.85 -12.37
C PHE A 128 5.08 4.77 -13.08
N ILE A 129 3.96 4.98 -12.37
CA ILE A 129 2.63 4.97 -12.97
C ILE A 129 2.30 6.36 -13.49
N GLU A 130 2.12 6.47 -14.80
CA GLU A 130 1.75 7.73 -15.45
C GLU A 130 0.39 8.24 -14.93
N GLY A 131 0.27 9.56 -14.79
CA GLY A 131 -0.97 10.22 -14.35
C GLY A 131 -1.23 10.22 -12.84
N MET A 132 -0.52 9.43 -12.03
CA MET A 132 -0.79 9.29 -10.59
C MET A 132 -0.33 10.46 -9.70
N ASN A 133 0.51 11.35 -10.22
CA ASN A 133 1.09 12.45 -9.43
C ASN A 133 0.04 13.32 -8.72
N GLY A 134 -1.06 13.63 -9.43
CA GLY A 134 -2.16 14.44 -8.86
C GLY A 134 -2.84 13.75 -7.69
N GLN A 135 -3.10 12.46 -7.78
CA GLN A 135 -3.70 11.68 -6.69
C GLN A 135 -2.78 11.58 -5.47
N LEU A 136 -1.47 11.41 -5.69
CA LEU A 136 -0.50 11.35 -4.59
C LEU A 136 -0.39 12.70 -3.87
N ALA A 137 -0.44 13.81 -4.61
CA ALA A 137 -0.51 15.14 -4.03
C ALA A 137 -1.81 15.36 -3.24
N ASP A 138 -2.97 14.94 -3.78
CA ASP A 138 -4.27 14.99 -3.09
C ASP A 138 -4.27 14.16 -1.80
N ASN A 139 -3.64 12.98 -1.82
CA ASN A 139 -3.47 12.16 -0.62
C ASN A 139 -2.63 12.87 0.46
N ALA A 140 -1.54 13.56 0.08
CA ALA A 140 -0.75 14.35 1.04
C ALA A 140 -1.59 15.47 1.68
N VAL A 141 -2.45 16.15 0.91
CA VAL A 141 -3.42 17.13 1.43
C VAL A 141 -4.42 16.45 2.37
N ARG A 142 -4.99 15.34 1.96
CA ARG A 142 -5.99 14.57 2.73
C ARG A 142 -5.47 14.08 4.07
N TYR A 143 -4.18 13.71 4.14
CA TYR A 143 -3.51 13.29 5.38
C TYR A 143 -3.02 14.46 6.25
N GLY A 144 -3.24 15.71 5.82
CA GLY A 144 -2.77 16.91 6.54
C GLY A 144 -1.27 17.17 6.40
N LEU A 145 -0.63 16.62 5.37
CA LEU A 145 0.82 16.66 5.16
C LEU A 145 1.24 17.56 3.98
N ALA A 146 0.33 18.40 3.46
CA ALA A 146 0.60 19.26 2.31
C ALA A 146 1.84 20.15 2.48
N SER A 147 2.09 20.67 3.69
CA SER A 147 3.26 21.51 4.00
C SER A 147 4.58 20.72 4.05
N ARG A 148 4.51 19.40 4.14
CA ARG A 148 5.64 18.48 4.19
C ARG A 148 5.93 17.82 2.83
N PHE A 149 5.01 17.94 1.88
CA PHE A 149 5.08 17.33 0.56
C PHE A 149 5.76 18.27 -0.44
N VAL A 150 6.83 17.81 -1.09
CA VAL A 150 7.53 18.55 -2.15
C VAL A 150 6.82 18.33 -3.49
N ALA A 151 6.82 17.08 -3.96
CA ALA A 151 6.19 16.70 -5.21
C ALA A 151 6.02 15.17 -5.30
N ALA A 152 5.16 14.71 -6.21
CA ALA A 152 5.21 13.38 -6.79
C ALA A 152 5.72 13.49 -8.23
N ARG A 153 6.68 12.66 -8.63
CA ARG A 153 7.29 12.68 -9.98
C ARG A 153 7.52 11.27 -10.49
N GLN A 154 7.54 11.17 -11.81
CA GLN A 154 7.91 9.93 -12.46
C GLN A 154 9.42 9.69 -12.42
N VAL A 155 9.80 8.43 -12.26
CA VAL A 155 11.20 7.97 -12.17
C VAL A 155 11.90 7.82 -13.53
N GLY A 156 11.18 7.98 -14.64
CA GLY A 156 11.75 7.83 -15.99
C GLY A 156 12.00 6.38 -16.43
N PHE A 157 11.37 5.40 -15.78
CA PHE A 157 11.34 4.00 -16.17
C PHE A 157 9.94 3.40 -15.96
N THR A 158 9.68 2.23 -16.52
CA THR A 158 8.38 1.59 -16.58
C THR A 158 8.26 0.42 -15.59
N PHE A 159 7.05 -0.12 -15.44
CA PHE A 159 6.84 -1.36 -14.68
C PHE A 159 7.62 -2.54 -15.26
N ALA A 160 7.75 -2.64 -16.59
CA ALA A 160 8.54 -3.68 -17.24
C ALA A 160 10.02 -3.58 -16.85
N ASP A 161 10.58 -2.36 -16.77
CA ASP A 161 11.94 -2.13 -16.27
C ASP A 161 12.10 -2.61 -14.83
N VAL A 162 11.09 -2.36 -13.96
CA VAL A 162 11.11 -2.82 -12.57
C VAL A 162 11.10 -4.35 -12.49
N LEU A 163 10.28 -5.03 -13.31
CA LEU A 163 10.26 -6.50 -13.35
C LEU A 163 11.60 -7.08 -13.82
N GLN A 164 12.24 -6.48 -14.82
CA GLN A 164 13.59 -6.86 -15.23
C GLN A 164 14.63 -6.60 -14.14
N GLY A 165 14.45 -5.55 -13.38
CA GLY A 165 15.30 -5.17 -12.25
C GLY A 165 15.38 -6.22 -11.14
N TYR A 166 14.39 -7.13 -11.00
CA TYR A 166 14.50 -8.25 -10.06
C TYR A 166 15.63 -9.22 -10.40
N SER A 167 15.99 -9.35 -11.68
CA SER A 167 17.10 -10.18 -12.15
C SER A 167 18.39 -9.39 -12.35
N ASN A 168 18.31 -8.12 -12.72
CA ASN A 168 19.46 -7.24 -12.96
C ASN A 168 19.18 -5.81 -12.46
N PRO A 169 19.36 -5.52 -11.16
CA PRO A 169 18.91 -4.27 -10.54
C PRO A 169 19.83 -3.06 -10.79
N ALA A 170 21.08 -3.26 -11.20
CA ALA A 170 22.10 -2.21 -11.16
C ALA A 170 21.74 -0.96 -11.98
N GLU A 171 21.34 -1.15 -13.23
CA GLU A 171 20.96 -0.02 -14.11
C GLU A 171 19.74 0.73 -13.58
N LEU A 172 18.70 -0.01 -13.16
CA LEU A 172 17.48 0.59 -12.64
C LEU A 172 17.73 1.38 -11.35
N ILE A 173 18.60 0.88 -10.46
CA ILE A 173 19.02 1.58 -9.25
C ILE A 173 19.71 2.90 -9.59
N GLU A 174 20.62 2.93 -10.57
CA GLU A 174 21.27 4.17 -10.95
C GLU A 174 20.29 5.17 -11.58
N ARG A 175 19.35 4.72 -12.42
CA ARG A 175 18.27 5.57 -12.95
C ARG A 175 17.39 6.13 -11.83
N PHE A 176 17.08 5.30 -10.81
CA PHE A 176 16.37 5.76 -9.61
C PHE A 176 17.16 6.85 -8.87
N LYS A 177 18.45 6.65 -8.61
CA LYS A 177 19.32 7.64 -7.93
C LYS A 177 19.37 8.97 -8.68
N VAL A 178 19.39 8.95 -10.01
CA VAL A 178 19.32 10.18 -10.82
C VAL A 178 18.02 10.94 -10.57
N SER A 179 16.90 10.24 -10.54
CA SER A 179 15.59 10.85 -10.27
C SER A 179 15.48 11.35 -8.81
N ALA A 180 16.04 10.60 -7.88
CA ALA A 180 16.08 10.96 -6.46
C ALA A 180 16.90 12.25 -6.24
N ARG A 181 18.08 12.40 -6.87
CA ARG A 181 18.89 13.64 -6.77
C ARG A 181 18.15 14.88 -7.30
N LYS A 182 17.34 14.72 -8.34
CA LYS A 182 16.48 15.82 -8.81
C LYS A 182 15.43 16.22 -7.77
N MET A 183 14.79 15.23 -7.13
CA MET A 183 13.81 15.47 -6.07
C MET A 183 14.46 16.11 -4.83
N ILE A 184 15.69 15.69 -4.48
CA ILE A 184 16.49 16.28 -3.39
C ILE A 184 16.82 17.74 -3.71
N ALA A 185 17.24 18.03 -4.94
CA ALA A 185 17.52 19.39 -5.38
C ALA A 185 16.28 20.31 -5.33
N ASP A 186 15.07 19.73 -5.44
CA ASP A 186 13.81 20.46 -5.27
C ASP A 186 13.40 20.63 -3.79
N GLY A 187 14.23 20.14 -2.85
CA GLY A 187 14.06 20.34 -1.41
C GLY A 187 13.43 19.16 -0.65
N ALA A 188 13.47 17.94 -1.18
CA ALA A 188 13.06 16.76 -0.42
C ALA A 188 14.21 16.27 0.48
N ASP A 189 13.90 16.06 1.76
CA ASP A 189 14.80 15.46 2.75
C ASP A 189 14.63 13.95 2.88
N VAL A 190 13.52 13.41 2.34
CA VAL A 190 13.18 11.99 2.34
C VAL A 190 12.59 11.61 0.98
N ILE A 191 13.03 10.51 0.40
CA ILE A 191 12.48 9.97 -0.84
C ILE A 191 11.60 8.77 -0.53
N ILE A 192 10.37 8.79 -1.02
CA ILE A 192 9.41 7.68 -0.93
C ILE A 192 9.34 7.00 -2.31
N PRO A 193 9.82 5.75 -2.44
CA PRO A 193 9.51 4.92 -3.60
C PRO A 193 7.99 4.65 -3.63
N GLY A 194 7.31 5.09 -4.69
CA GLY A 194 5.86 5.12 -4.73
C GLY A 194 5.25 3.73 -4.68
N GLU A 195 5.55 2.91 -5.65
CA GLU A 195 4.92 1.61 -5.77
C GLU A 195 5.68 0.52 -5.02
N ALA A 196 4.94 -0.42 -4.44
CA ALA A 196 5.51 -1.54 -3.69
C ALA A 196 6.52 -2.40 -4.51
N PRO A 197 6.35 -2.66 -5.82
CA PRO A 197 7.37 -3.34 -6.62
C PRO A 197 8.71 -2.61 -6.67
N LEU A 198 8.71 -1.30 -6.81
CA LEU A 198 9.95 -0.50 -6.77
C LEU A 198 10.54 -0.49 -5.35
N CYS A 199 9.71 -0.28 -4.35
CA CYS A 199 10.14 -0.24 -2.95
C CYS A 199 10.85 -1.55 -2.54
N VAL A 200 10.25 -2.72 -2.79
CA VAL A 200 10.83 -4.00 -2.40
C VAL A 200 12.12 -4.30 -3.17
N LEU A 201 12.21 -3.90 -4.44
CA LEU A 201 13.43 -4.03 -5.23
C LEU A 201 14.57 -3.21 -4.59
N LEU A 202 14.32 -1.94 -4.27
CA LEU A 202 15.32 -1.07 -3.64
C LEU A 202 15.74 -1.59 -2.26
N ALA A 203 14.77 -1.96 -1.41
CA ALA A 203 15.01 -2.47 -0.07
C ALA A 203 15.82 -3.79 -0.07
N ASN A 204 15.51 -4.71 -0.97
CA ASN A 204 16.23 -5.98 -1.10
C ASN A 204 17.67 -5.80 -1.62
N ASN A 205 17.95 -4.69 -2.32
CA ASN A 205 19.29 -4.32 -2.76
C ASN A 205 20.00 -3.34 -1.81
N GLY A 206 19.46 -3.10 -0.61
CA GLY A 206 20.09 -2.28 0.42
C GLY A 206 20.09 -0.78 0.13
N ILE A 207 19.24 -0.32 -0.80
CA ILE A 207 19.14 1.11 -1.14
C ILE A 207 18.23 1.81 -0.13
N ASN A 208 18.83 2.28 0.94
CA ASN A 208 18.16 3.02 2.02
C ASN A 208 18.57 4.51 2.06
N ARG A 209 19.45 4.95 1.16
CA ARG A 209 19.88 6.35 1.00
C ARG A 209 20.26 6.64 -0.44
N VAL A 210 20.08 7.90 -0.82
CA VAL A 210 20.75 8.50 -1.98
C VAL A 210 21.49 9.72 -1.46
N ASP A 211 22.81 9.71 -1.57
CA ASP A 211 23.70 10.64 -0.90
C ASP A 211 23.38 10.66 0.62
N ASP A 212 23.08 11.80 1.24
CA ASP A 212 22.69 11.88 2.65
C ASP A 212 21.17 11.78 2.90
N THR A 213 20.36 11.64 1.86
CA THR A 213 18.91 11.62 1.95
C THR A 213 18.36 10.19 2.10
N PRO A 214 17.58 9.90 3.13
CA PRO A 214 16.92 8.61 3.31
C PRO A 214 16.01 8.24 2.14
N VAL A 215 16.05 6.97 1.75
CA VAL A 215 15.06 6.33 0.88
C VAL A 215 14.19 5.43 1.74
N MET A 216 12.89 5.71 1.78
CA MET A 216 11.95 4.98 2.62
C MET A 216 11.84 3.51 2.22
N ASP A 217 11.97 2.62 3.18
CA ASP A 217 11.38 1.30 3.11
C ASP A 217 9.90 1.42 3.51
N SER A 218 9.08 1.78 2.54
CA SER A 218 7.65 2.04 2.76
C SER A 218 6.88 0.78 3.16
N LEU A 219 7.35 -0.40 2.72
CA LEU A 219 6.77 -1.69 3.10
C LEU A 219 7.07 -2.02 4.57
N ALA A 220 8.30 -1.78 5.03
CA ALA A 220 8.64 -1.92 6.44
C ALA A 220 7.84 -0.95 7.32
N ALA A 221 7.74 0.32 6.93
CA ALA A 221 6.94 1.32 7.63
C ALA A 221 5.46 0.91 7.73
N TRP A 222 4.89 0.40 6.65
CA TRP A 222 3.53 -0.10 6.60
C TRP A 222 3.31 -1.32 7.51
N VAL A 223 4.24 -2.30 7.53
CA VAL A 223 4.19 -3.43 8.47
C VAL A 223 4.23 -2.94 9.91
N LYS A 224 5.16 -2.03 10.25
CA LYS A 224 5.28 -1.48 11.61
C LYS A 224 4.06 -0.68 12.03
N MET A 225 3.43 0.06 11.12
CA MET A 225 2.16 0.74 11.38
C MET A 225 1.06 -0.27 11.75
N ALA A 226 0.93 -1.37 10.98
CA ALA A 226 -0.06 -2.41 11.25
C ALA A 226 0.18 -3.07 12.61
N GLU A 227 1.41 -3.50 12.89
CA GLU A 227 1.80 -4.08 14.19
C GLU A 227 1.49 -3.13 15.35
N SER A 228 1.86 -1.86 15.22
CA SER A 228 1.63 -0.86 16.28
C SER A 228 0.15 -0.60 16.55
N LEU A 229 -0.67 -0.50 15.49
CA LEU A 229 -2.11 -0.28 15.66
C LEU A 229 -2.82 -1.50 16.28
N VAL A 230 -2.39 -2.71 15.95
CA VAL A 230 -2.90 -3.93 16.60
C VAL A 230 -2.50 -3.96 18.08
N ASP A 231 -1.24 -3.62 18.40
CA ASP A 231 -0.78 -3.58 19.79
C ASP A 231 -1.53 -2.51 20.61
N LEU A 232 -1.68 -1.31 20.08
CA LEU A 232 -2.43 -0.23 20.74
C LEU A 232 -3.90 -0.62 20.97
N ARG A 233 -4.50 -1.33 20.03
CA ARG A 233 -5.85 -1.87 20.19
C ARG A 233 -5.90 -2.91 21.30
N ARG A 234 -4.95 -3.85 21.36
CA ARG A 234 -4.92 -4.95 22.33
C ARG A 234 -4.59 -4.45 23.75
N THR A 235 -3.67 -3.50 23.86
CA THR A 235 -3.14 -3.03 25.17
C THR A 235 -3.90 -1.84 25.74
N SER A 236 -4.40 -0.93 24.89
CA SER A 236 -4.98 0.35 25.30
C SER A 236 -6.43 0.53 24.83
N GLY A 237 -7.01 -0.45 24.08
CA GLY A 237 -8.37 -0.34 23.56
C GLY A 237 -8.54 0.71 22.45
N LEU A 238 -7.44 1.26 21.91
CA LEU A 238 -7.52 2.28 20.85
C LEU A 238 -8.16 1.71 19.60
N SER A 239 -9.13 2.41 19.06
CA SER A 239 -9.87 2.05 17.86
C SER A 239 -10.22 3.29 17.05
N PRO A 240 -10.56 3.15 15.75
CA PRO A 240 -10.95 4.30 14.92
C PRO A 240 -12.17 5.02 15.49
N SER A 241 -12.21 6.35 15.36
CA SER A 241 -13.41 7.14 15.64
C SER A 241 -14.58 6.66 14.80
N ARG A 242 -15.80 6.75 15.34
CA ARG A 242 -17.06 6.46 14.63
C ARG A 242 -17.93 7.70 14.46
N ARG A 243 -17.32 8.89 14.61
CA ARG A 243 -18.01 10.17 14.52
C ARG A 243 -17.83 10.81 13.13
N GLY A 244 -18.89 11.43 12.65
CA GLY A 244 -18.89 12.18 11.40
C GLY A 244 -19.07 11.31 10.16
N TYR A 245 -19.23 11.96 9.02
CA TYR A 245 -19.59 11.35 7.75
C TYR A 245 -18.59 10.28 7.27
N PHE A 246 -17.28 10.57 7.37
CA PHE A 246 -16.25 9.70 6.85
C PHE A 246 -15.86 8.54 7.77
N GLN A 247 -16.27 8.55 9.03
CA GLN A 247 -15.88 7.56 10.03
C GLN A 247 -17.10 6.76 10.55
N GLY A 248 -18.30 7.20 10.23
CA GLY A 248 -19.52 6.52 10.62
C GLY A 248 -19.60 5.12 10.02
N MET A 249 -19.76 4.10 10.88
CA MET A 249 -19.85 2.71 10.43
C MET A 249 -21.27 2.42 9.97
N PRO A 250 -21.48 1.98 8.70
CA PRO A 250 -22.78 1.58 8.23
C PRO A 250 -23.22 0.26 8.88
N PRO A 251 -24.54 -0.01 9.01
CA PRO A 251 -25.03 -1.31 9.41
C PRO A 251 -24.49 -2.40 8.47
N ARG A 252 -23.82 -3.40 9.02
CA ARG A 252 -23.17 -4.47 8.24
C ARG A 252 -24.14 -5.20 7.29
N ALA A 253 -25.35 -5.46 7.74
CA ALA A 253 -26.38 -6.11 6.91
C ALA A 253 -26.71 -5.27 5.66
N ARG A 254 -26.88 -3.94 5.84
CA ARG A 254 -27.18 -3.04 4.72
C ARG A 254 -26.01 -2.93 3.74
N LEU A 255 -24.77 -2.89 4.25
CA LEU A 255 -23.58 -2.87 3.40
C LEU A 255 -23.51 -4.14 2.54
N LYS A 256 -23.73 -5.33 3.12
CA LYS A 256 -23.73 -6.61 2.40
C LYS A 256 -24.88 -6.68 1.36
N GLU A 257 -26.05 -6.19 1.71
CA GLU A 257 -27.19 -6.11 0.79
C GLU A 257 -26.87 -5.26 -0.44
N LEU A 258 -26.24 -4.08 -0.25
CA LEU A 258 -25.87 -3.20 -1.35
C LEU A 258 -24.76 -3.79 -2.21
N LEU A 259 -23.74 -4.40 -1.62
CA LEU A 259 -22.71 -5.12 -2.36
C LEU A 259 -23.31 -6.23 -3.22
N ALA A 260 -24.26 -6.99 -2.68
CA ALA A 260 -24.99 -8.02 -3.42
C ALA A 260 -25.82 -7.43 -4.56
N PHE A 261 -26.56 -6.36 -4.29
CA PHE A 261 -27.41 -5.67 -5.28
C PHE A 261 -26.59 -5.19 -6.50
N TYR A 262 -25.38 -4.65 -6.25
CA TYR A 262 -24.48 -4.22 -7.31
C TYR A 262 -23.60 -5.35 -7.89
N GLY A 263 -23.91 -6.62 -7.59
CA GLY A 263 -23.18 -7.76 -8.15
C GLY A 263 -21.76 -7.97 -7.62
N GLN A 264 -21.40 -7.32 -6.51
CA GLN A 264 -20.05 -7.34 -5.95
C GLN A 264 -19.73 -8.59 -5.12
N THR A 265 -20.65 -9.52 -4.96
CA THR A 265 -20.48 -10.72 -4.11
C THR A 265 -19.55 -11.79 -4.71
N ARG A 266 -19.25 -11.74 -6.01
CA ARG A 266 -18.43 -12.74 -6.71
C ARG A 266 -16.92 -12.46 -6.64
N LEU A 267 -16.52 -11.31 -6.13
CA LEU A 267 -15.13 -10.83 -6.16
C LEU A 267 -14.38 -11.04 -4.83
N ALA A 268 -15.04 -11.61 -3.82
CA ALA A 268 -14.37 -11.90 -2.55
C ALA A 268 -13.34 -13.03 -2.76
N PRO A 269 -12.04 -12.81 -2.48
CA PRO A 269 -11.06 -13.87 -2.50
C PRO A 269 -11.49 -14.97 -1.52
N LYS A 270 -11.44 -16.24 -1.94
CA LYS A 270 -11.63 -17.35 -0.97
C LYS A 270 -10.49 -17.27 0.05
N ALA A 271 -10.80 -17.04 1.31
CA ALA A 271 -9.84 -17.14 2.39
C ALA A 271 -9.18 -18.53 2.29
N LYS A 272 -7.87 -18.58 2.02
CA LYS A 272 -7.14 -19.84 2.12
C LYS A 272 -7.19 -20.23 3.61
N ARG A 273 -7.96 -21.27 3.94
CA ARG A 273 -7.89 -21.89 5.27
C ARG A 273 -6.48 -22.46 5.36
N GLY A 274 -5.71 -21.97 6.33
CA GLY A 274 -4.41 -22.55 6.62
C GLY A 274 -4.59 -24.04 6.89
N THR A 275 -3.84 -24.84 6.14
CA THR A 275 -3.62 -26.27 6.43
C THR A 275 -2.50 -26.37 7.44
#